data_561b767b331eaa07911fefd0f913fe55
#
_entry.id   561b767b331eaa07911fefd0f913fe55
#
_cell.length_a   1.000
_cell.length_b   1.000
_cell.length_c   1.000
_cell.angle_alpha   90.00
_cell.angle_beta   90.00
_cell.angle_gamma   90.00
#
_symmetry.space_group_name_H-M   'P 1'
#
loop_
_entity.id
_entity.type
_entity.pdbx_description
1 polymer ?
#
loop_
_entity_poly.entity_id
_entity_poly.type
_entity_poly.pdbx_seq_one_letter_code
_entity_poly.pdbx_strand_id
1 'polypeptide(L)'
;MQHFHYTIPGWFTFPNLYSYMVQHYSTGKFVEVGSFQGNSAAYMGVEIANSGKNIKLDCIDTWNRFAIGGLHLKEPDTYPEDLVYQLFIKNTEPVRKWITPIRMSSVEAAKLYPDNSLEFVFIDANHEYEAVKADIEAWYPKVRKGGHIAGHDYISDERVMRAANEFFNGSFDGRENCWCHFIQ
;
A
#
# COMPACT_ATOMS: atom_id res chain seq x y z
N MET A 1 14.69 -5.39 14.74
CA MET A 1 15.28 -4.42 13.78
C MET A 1 14.79 -3.02 14.15
N GLN A 2 15.61 -1.98 14.07
CA GLN A 2 15.15 -0.60 14.28
C GLN A 2 14.47 -0.07 13.03
N HIS A 3 13.45 0.79 13.21
CA HIS A 3 12.81 1.49 12.11
C HIS A 3 13.78 2.48 11.46
N PHE A 4 13.75 2.54 10.14
CA PHE A 4 14.57 3.43 9.31
C PHE A 4 13.75 4.15 8.23
N HIS A 5 12.45 3.88 8.13
CA HIS A 5 11.53 4.45 7.15
C HIS A 5 11.61 5.99 7.09
N TYR A 6 11.82 6.67 8.23
CA TYR A 6 11.93 8.13 8.32
C TYR A 6 13.11 8.73 7.51
N THR A 7 14.03 7.90 7.04
CA THR A 7 15.12 8.33 6.12
C THR A 7 14.69 8.24 4.65
N ILE A 8 13.52 7.68 4.36
CA ILE A 8 13.00 7.47 3.01
C ILE A 8 11.96 8.55 2.71
N PRO A 9 12.10 9.30 1.62
CA PRO A 9 11.09 10.28 1.22
C PRO A 9 9.72 9.64 0.97
N GLY A 10 8.65 10.31 1.40
CA GLY A 10 7.27 9.85 1.20
C GLY A 10 6.31 10.38 2.26
N TRP A 11 5.04 10.11 2.07
CA TRP A 11 3.96 10.53 2.96
C TRP A 11 3.41 9.31 3.71
N PHE A 12 3.98 9.03 4.85
CA PHE A 12 3.57 7.91 5.70
C PHE A 12 3.05 8.42 7.04
N THR A 13 1.74 8.45 7.21
CA THR A 13 1.06 9.02 8.38
C THR A 13 0.22 8.00 9.16
N PHE A 14 0.29 6.71 8.80
CA PHE A 14 -0.56 5.63 9.33
C PHE A 14 0.21 4.48 9.99
N PRO A 15 1.22 4.73 10.84
CA PRO A 15 2.02 3.67 11.45
C PRO A 15 1.19 2.77 12.37
N ASN A 16 0.20 3.32 13.08
CA ASN A 16 -0.62 2.52 14.01
C ASN A 16 -1.49 1.51 13.26
N LEU A 17 -2.02 1.86 12.08
CA LEU A 17 -2.77 0.92 11.25
C LEU A 17 -1.88 -0.26 10.84
N TYR A 18 -0.67 0.00 10.37
CA TYR A 18 0.26 -1.05 9.92
C TYR A 18 0.72 -1.94 11.08
N SER A 19 1.09 -1.35 12.22
CA SER A 19 1.42 -2.11 13.43
C SER A 19 0.25 -2.97 13.90
N TYR A 20 -0.98 -2.43 13.88
CA TYR A 20 -2.18 -3.18 14.23
C TYR A 20 -2.36 -4.39 13.31
N MET A 21 -2.23 -4.24 11.99
CA MET A 21 -2.39 -5.36 11.05
C MET A 21 -1.36 -6.47 11.29
N VAL A 22 -0.09 -6.10 11.51
CA VAL A 22 0.94 -7.09 11.83
C VAL A 22 0.67 -7.78 13.18
N GLN A 23 0.14 -7.07 14.17
CA GLN A 23 -0.22 -7.67 15.47
C GLN A 23 -1.45 -8.58 15.36
N HIS A 24 -2.45 -8.17 14.59
CA HIS A 24 -3.73 -8.85 14.45
C HIS A 24 -3.61 -10.23 13.78
N TYR A 25 -2.85 -10.33 12.69
CA TYR A 25 -2.69 -11.59 11.97
C TYR A 25 -1.50 -12.40 12.49
N SER A 26 -1.67 -13.71 12.62
CA SER A 26 -0.59 -14.64 13.00
C SER A 26 0.28 -15.07 11.82
N THR A 27 -0.31 -15.09 10.64
CA THR A 27 0.32 -15.39 9.34
C THR A 27 -0.48 -14.72 8.25
N GLY A 28 0.09 -14.54 7.07
CA GLY A 28 -0.71 -14.07 5.94
C GLY A 28 0.09 -13.41 4.83
N LYS A 29 -0.64 -13.07 3.79
CA LYS A 29 -0.17 -12.29 2.66
C LYS A 29 -0.86 -10.92 2.66
N PHE A 30 -0.04 -9.89 2.74
CA PHE A 30 -0.45 -8.50 2.69
C PHE A 30 -0.09 -7.90 1.33
N VAL A 31 -0.84 -6.92 0.90
CA VAL A 31 -0.58 -6.15 -0.33
C VAL A 31 -0.64 -4.66 -0.02
N GLU A 32 0.34 -3.92 -0.51
CA GLU A 32 0.36 -2.46 -0.56
C GLU A 32 0.32 -2.03 -2.03
N VAL A 33 -0.66 -1.20 -2.38
CA VAL A 33 -0.84 -0.64 -3.71
C VAL A 33 -0.46 0.84 -3.68
N GLY A 34 0.58 1.23 -4.42
CA GLY A 34 1.18 2.56 -4.38
C GLY A 34 2.33 2.64 -3.39
N SER A 35 3.42 1.90 -3.64
CA SER A 35 4.55 1.83 -2.71
C SER A 35 5.61 2.91 -2.89
N PHE A 36 5.58 3.66 -3.99
CA PHE A 36 6.49 4.76 -4.30
C PHE A 36 7.97 4.42 -4.01
N GLN A 37 8.64 5.17 -3.12
CA GLN A 37 10.04 4.91 -2.73
C GLN A 37 10.19 3.93 -1.57
N GLY A 38 9.09 3.37 -1.05
CA GLY A 38 9.10 2.32 -0.04
C GLY A 38 9.15 2.78 1.41
N ASN A 39 8.72 4.01 1.73
CA ASN A 39 8.67 4.51 3.11
C ASN A 39 7.74 3.64 3.99
N SER A 40 6.47 3.50 3.60
CA SER A 40 5.46 2.67 4.25
C SER A 40 5.83 1.17 4.23
N ALA A 41 6.30 0.68 3.07
CA ALA A 41 6.75 -0.71 2.91
C ALA A 41 7.92 -1.05 3.84
N ALA A 42 8.89 -0.12 4.02
CA ALA A 42 10.00 -0.31 4.94
C ALA A 42 9.52 -0.40 6.40
N TYR A 43 8.54 0.44 6.78
CA TYR A 43 7.93 0.36 8.11
C TYR A 43 7.26 -1.00 8.33
N MET A 44 6.36 -1.39 7.42
CA MET A 44 5.65 -2.68 7.49
C MET A 44 6.64 -3.86 7.52
N GLY A 45 7.69 -3.81 6.69
CA GLY A 45 8.73 -4.84 6.65
C GLY A 45 9.48 -5.00 7.98
N VAL A 46 9.75 -3.89 8.69
CA VAL A 46 10.35 -3.92 10.03
C VAL A 46 9.38 -4.50 11.06
N GLU A 47 8.11 -4.10 11.02
CA GLU A 47 7.08 -4.67 11.91
C GLU A 47 6.95 -6.19 11.71
N ILE A 48 6.88 -6.65 10.46
CA ILE A 48 6.83 -8.08 10.14
C ILE A 48 8.09 -8.79 10.65
N ALA A 49 9.29 -8.24 10.41
CA ALA A 49 10.55 -8.81 10.86
C ALA A 49 10.59 -8.97 12.39
N ASN A 50 10.18 -7.93 13.12
CA ASN A 50 10.20 -7.91 14.58
C ASN A 50 9.14 -8.82 15.20
N SER A 51 8.01 -9.03 14.52
CA SER A 51 6.94 -9.93 15.00
C SER A 51 7.34 -11.40 15.00
N GLY A 52 8.32 -11.80 14.20
CA GLY A 52 8.69 -13.20 13.99
C GLY A 52 7.62 -14.03 13.25
N LYS A 53 6.54 -13.40 12.80
CA LYS A 53 5.40 -14.06 12.15
C LYS A 53 5.69 -14.41 10.69
N ASN A 54 4.97 -15.39 10.14
CA ASN A 54 5.04 -15.74 8.73
C ASN A 54 4.09 -14.85 7.90
N ILE A 55 4.41 -13.58 7.84
CA ILE A 55 3.69 -12.59 7.02
C ILE A 55 4.61 -12.13 5.90
N LYS A 56 4.05 -11.91 4.70
CA LYS A 56 4.72 -11.36 3.53
C LYS A 56 3.93 -10.18 2.99
N LEU A 57 4.63 -9.15 2.53
CA LEU A 57 4.05 -7.98 1.90
C LEU A 57 4.46 -7.94 0.42
N ASP A 58 3.48 -7.94 -0.47
CA ASP A 58 3.69 -7.60 -1.88
C ASP A 58 3.45 -6.10 -2.06
N CYS A 59 4.41 -5.42 -2.68
CA CYS A 59 4.39 -3.99 -2.94
C CYS A 59 4.12 -3.75 -4.42
N ILE A 60 2.94 -3.23 -4.73
CA ILE A 60 2.46 -3.00 -6.10
C ILE A 60 2.65 -1.54 -6.47
N ASP A 61 3.34 -1.28 -7.55
CA ASP A 61 3.44 0.06 -8.15
C ASP A 61 3.85 -0.07 -9.62
N THR A 62 3.51 0.88 -10.43
CA THR A 62 4.03 0.97 -11.78
C THR A 62 5.48 1.44 -11.80
N TRP A 63 5.87 2.20 -10.79
CA TRP A 63 7.14 2.93 -10.70
C TRP A 63 7.51 3.62 -12.02
N ASN A 64 6.48 4.15 -12.68
CA ASN A 64 6.69 4.87 -13.93
C ASN A 64 7.19 6.29 -13.67
N ARG A 65 7.65 6.95 -14.72
CA ARG A 65 8.19 8.31 -14.68
C ARG A 65 7.21 9.33 -14.07
N PHE A 66 5.90 9.14 -14.20
CA PHE A 66 4.91 10.10 -13.69
C PHE A 66 4.78 10.07 -12.15
N ALA A 67 5.20 8.98 -11.49
CA ALA A 67 5.35 8.93 -10.04
C ALA A 67 6.44 9.90 -9.51
N ILE A 68 7.29 10.43 -10.40
CA ILE A 68 8.34 11.40 -10.09
C ILE A 68 7.78 12.75 -9.63
N GLY A 69 6.52 13.07 -9.90
CA GLY A 69 5.88 14.31 -9.44
C GLY A 69 6.02 14.56 -7.94
N GLY A 70 6.07 13.51 -7.13
CA GLY A 70 6.36 13.56 -5.71
C GLY A 70 7.82 13.85 -5.34
N LEU A 71 8.77 13.78 -6.28
CA LEU A 71 10.18 14.04 -6.00
C LEU A 71 10.58 15.51 -6.15
N HIS A 72 9.69 16.39 -6.61
CA HIS A 72 9.98 17.80 -6.90
C HIS A 72 11.24 18.01 -7.77
N LEU A 73 11.49 17.12 -8.71
CA LEU A 73 12.63 17.19 -9.62
C LEU A 73 12.47 18.35 -10.59
N LYS A 74 13.51 19.17 -10.75
CA LYS A 74 13.48 20.37 -11.62
C LYS A 74 13.34 20.01 -13.10
N GLU A 75 13.85 18.86 -13.52
CA GLU A 75 13.87 18.40 -14.90
C GLU A 75 13.59 16.89 -14.95
N PRO A 76 12.33 16.45 -14.77
CA PRO A 76 11.98 15.03 -14.63
C PRO A 76 12.43 14.17 -15.84
N ASP A 77 12.49 14.75 -17.04
CA ASP A 77 12.87 14.04 -18.27
C ASP A 77 14.36 13.71 -18.36
N THR A 78 15.20 14.27 -17.50
CA THR A 78 16.65 14.00 -17.46
C THR A 78 17.00 12.76 -16.61
N TYR A 79 16.03 12.23 -15.85
CA TYR A 79 16.24 11.07 -14.97
C TYR A 79 15.86 9.75 -15.66
N PRO A 80 16.52 8.63 -15.28
CA PRO A 80 16.13 7.31 -15.79
C PRO A 80 14.65 7.00 -15.54
N GLU A 81 14.00 6.31 -16.47
CA GLU A 81 12.59 5.91 -16.34
C GLU A 81 12.29 5.08 -15.11
N ASP A 82 13.26 4.28 -14.67
CA ASP A 82 13.15 3.37 -13.55
C ASP A 82 13.73 3.93 -12.23
N LEU A 83 14.05 5.24 -12.17
CA LEU A 83 14.65 5.86 -11.00
C LEU A 83 13.87 5.55 -9.71
N VAL A 84 12.55 5.71 -9.72
CA VAL A 84 11.72 5.49 -8.52
C VAL A 84 11.75 4.03 -8.10
N TYR A 85 11.75 3.11 -9.07
CA TYR A 85 11.90 1.67 -8.81
C TYR A 85 13.27 1.34 -8.19
N GLN A 86 14.35 1.90 -8.74
CA GLN A 86 15.70 1.71 -8.19
C GLN A 86 15.80 2.24 -6.75
N LEU A 87 15.17 3.39 -6.47
CA LEU A 87 15.10 3.95 -5.11
C LEU A 87 14.32 3.03 -4.18
N PHE A 88 13.15 2.52 -4.61
CA PHE A 88 12.39 1.55 -3.84
C PHE A 88 13.24 0.32 -3.47
N ILE A 89 13.88 -0.31 -4.45
CA ILE A 89 14.74 -1.49 -4.22
C ILE A 89 15.86 -1.19 -3.22
N LYS A 90 16.56 -0.04 -3.40
CA LYS A 90 17.63 0.39 -2.49
C LYS A 90 17.13 0.64 -1.08
N ASN A 91 16.03 1.38 -0.95
CA ASN A 91 15.48 1.79 0.33
C ASN A 91 14.93 0.62 1.14
N THR A 92 14.37 -0.38 0.47
CA THR A 92 13.73 -1.54 1.11
C THR A 92 14.65 -2.75 1.24
N GLU A 93 15.91 -2.64 0.81
CA GLU A 93 16.90 -3.73 0.87
C GLU A 93 16.99 -4.38 2.28
N PRO A 94 17.04 -3.63 3.41
CA PRO A 94 17.13 -4.24 4.73
C PRO A 94 15.94 -5.16 5.09
N VAL A 95 14.79 -4.98 4.47
CA VAL A 95 13.56 -5.76 4.70
C VAL A 95 13.15 -6.63 3.52
N ARG A 96 13.97 -6.75 2.49
CA ARG A 96 13.69 -7.52 1.25
C ARG A 96 13.26 -8.97 1.48
N LYS A 97 13.61 -9.54 2.63
CA LYS A 97 13.19 -10.90 2.98
C LYS A 97 11.68 -11.01 3.19
N TRP A 98 11.02 -9.93 3.57
CA TRP A 98 9.61 -9.90 3.95
C TRP A 98 8.72 -9.23 2.92
N ILE A 99 9.32 -8.49 1.97
CA ILE A 99 8.61 -7.75 0.93
C ILE A 99 8.96 -8.22 -0.47
N THR A 100 8.03 -8.10 -1.42
CA THR A 100 8.21 -8.47 -2.83
C THR A 100 7.70 -7.31 -3.70
N PRO A 101 8.55 -6.64 -4.48
CA PRO A 101 8.09 -5.65 -5.45
C PRO A 101 7.43 -6.32 -6.65
N ILE A 102 6.28 -5.79 -7.08
CA ILE A 102 5.57 -6.21 -8.28
C ILE A 102 5.33 -4.97 -9.13
N ARG A 103 6.10 -4.81 -10.20
CA ARG A 103 6.05 -3.65 -11.09
C ARG A 103 4.92 -3.81 -12.10
N MET A 104 3.72 -3.36 -11.71
CA MET A 104 2.49 -3.55 -12.48
C MET A 104 1.45 -2.50 -12.08
N SER A 105 0.46 -2.25 -12.95
CA SER A 105 -0.69 -1.45 -12.56
C SER A 105 -1.53 -2.19 -11.51
N SER A 106 -2.20 -1.44 -10.65
CA SER A 106 -3.00 -1.97 -9.54
C SER A 106 -4.00 -3.03 -10.00
N VAL A 107 -4.87 -2.69 -10.94
CA VAL A 107 -5.94 -3.57 -11.43
C VAL A 107 -5.39 -4.85 -12.11
N GLU A 108 -4.29 -4.74 -12.86
CA GLU A 108 -3.66 -5.92 -13.46
C GLU A 108 -3.00 -6.80 -12.39
N ALA A 109 -2.37 -6.18 -11.39
CA ALA A 109 -1.75 -6.92 -10.28
C ALA A 109 -2.79 -7.72 -9.47
N ALA A 110 -3.99 -7.17 -9.26
CA ALA A 110 -5.06 -7.88 -8.57
C ALA A 110 -5.42 -9.23 -9.21
N LYS A 111 -5.23 -9.38 -10.53
CA LYS A 111 -5.48 -10.64 -11.25
C LYS A 111 -4.50 -11.76 -10.89
N LEU A 112 -3.37 -11.45 -10.26
CA LEU A 112 -2.39 -12.43 -9.80
C LEU A 112 -2.84 -13.17 -8.53
N TYR A 113 -3.88 -12.68 -7.86
CA TYR A 113 -4.35 -13.21 -6.59
C TYR A 113 -5.71 -13.90 -6.75
N PRO A 114 -5.84 -15.11 -6.21
CA PRO A 114 -7.16 -15.76 -6.10
C PRO A 114 -8.10 -14.93 -5.21
N ASP A 115 -9.39 -15.04 -5.44
CA ASP A 115 -10.36 -14.45 -4.53
C ASP A 115 -10.25 -15.07 -3.14
N ASN A 116 -10.50 -14.27 -2.09
CA ASN A 116 -10.44 -14.69 -0.68
C ASN A 116 -9.06 -15.24 -0.24
N SER A 117 -7.95 -14.71 -0.77
CA SER A 117 -6.60 -15.21 -0.51
C SER A 117 -5.71 -14.28 0.31
N LEU A 118 -6.13 -13.03 0.51
CA LEU A 118 -5.33 -12.01 1.19
C LEU A 118 -5.91 -11.68 2.57
N GLU A 119 -5.04 -11.50 3.54
CA GLU A 119 -5.39 -11.03 4.88
C GLU A 119 -5.58 -9.52 4.92
N PHE A 120 -4.74 -8.79 4.19
CA PHE A 120 -4.75 -7.34 4.21
C PHE A 120 -4.38 -6.74 2.85
N VAL A 121 -5.14 -5.76 2.42
CA VAL A 121 -4.83 -4.91 1.26
C VAL A 121 -4.88 -3.45 1.69
N PHE A 122 -3.87 -2.69 1.31
CA PHE A 122 -3.79 -1.24 1.52
C PHE A 122 -3.65 -0.52 0.19
N ILE A 123 -4.51 0.48 -0.07
CA ILE A 123 -4.57 1.24 -1.33
C ILE A 123 -4.15 2.68 -1.08
N ASP A 124 -3.05 3.10 -1.70
CA ASP A 124 -2.50 4.46 -1.64
C ASP A 124 -1.78 4.80 -2.97
N ALA A 125 -2.53 4.76 -4.07
CA ALA A 125 -1.98 4.92 -5.42
C ALA A 125 -2.49 6.19 -6.10
N ASN A 126 -3.29 6.09 -7.15
CA ASN A 126 -3.87 7.23 -7.84
C ASN A 126 -5.15 7.69 -7.13
N HIS A 127 -5.22 8.99 -6.78
CA HIS A 127 -6.34 9.56 -6.04
C HIS A 127 -7.50 10.04 -6.93
N GLU A 128 -7.44 9.85 -8.25
CA GLU A 128 -8.60 10.13 -9.10
C GLU A 128 -9.75 9.18 -8.75
N TYR A 129 -10.98 9.73 -8.62
CA TYR A 129 -12.16 8.98 -8.17
C TYR A 129 -12.34 7.64 -8.90
N GLU A 130 -12.26 7.63 -10.23
CA GLU A 130 -12.44 6.41 -11.03
C GLU A 130 -11.30 5.39 -10.79
N ALA A 131 -10.07 5.88 -10.50
CA ALA A 131 -8.93 5.02 -10.20
C ALA A 131 -9.11 4.36 -8.82
N VAL A 132 -9.45 5.13 -7.78
CA VAL A 132 -9.70 4.61 -6.43
C VAL A 132 -10.85 3.59 -6.45
N LYS A 133 -11.94 3.90 -7.17
CA LYS A 133 -13.06 2.99 -7.32
C LYS A 133 -12.66 1.68 -7.99
N ALA A 134 -11.92 1.76 -9.10
CA ALA A 134 -11.42 0.59 -9.81
C ALA A 134 -10.47 -0.26 -8.94
N ASP A 135 -9.63 0.38 -8.14
CA ASP A 135 -8.74 -0.31 -7.20
C ASP A 135 -9.55 -1.05 -6.13
N ILE A 136 -10.53 -0.39 -5.49
CA ILE A 136 -11.37 -1.05 -4.49
C ILE A 136 -12.13 -2.22 -5.11
N GLU A 137 -12.75 -2.04 -6.28
CA GLU A 137 -13.48 -3.10 -7.00
C GLU A 137 -12.59 -4.31 -7.36
N ALA A 138 -11.33 -4.06 -7.73
CA ALA A 138 -10.38 -5.10 -8.09
C ALA A 138 -9.83 -5.86 -6.88
N TRP A 139 -9.55 -5.16 -5.77
CA TRP A 139 -8.90 -5.76 -4.61
C TRP A 139 -9.86 -6.29 -3.55
N TYR A 140 -11.08 -5.75 -3.43
CA TYR A 140 -12.07 -6.20 -2.45
C TYR A 140 -12.34 -7.72 -2.52
N PRO A 141 -12.59 -8.35 -3.69
CA PRO A 141 -12.83 -9.80 -3.76
C PRO A 141 -11.58 -10.63 -3.40
N LYS A 142 -10.37 -10.04 -3.42
CA LYS A 142 -9.13 -10.75 -3.10
C LYS A 142 -8.94 -10.92 -1.59
N VAL A 143 -9.54 -10.05 -0.80
CA VAL A 143 -9.46 -10.12 0.65
C VAL A 143 -10.41 -11.21 1.17
N ARG A 144 -9.89 -12.07 2.03
CA ARG A 144 -10.68 -13.17 2.61
C ARG A 144 -11.66 -12.69 3.68
N LYS A 145 -12.64 -13.51 4.02
CA LYS A 145 -13.46 -13.31 5.23
C LYS A 145 -12.56 -13.23 6.48
N GLY A 146 -12.83 -12.27 7.35
CA GLY A 146 -11.97 -11.94 8.48
C GLY A 146 -10.69 -11.21 8.09
N GLY A 147 -10.58 -10.72 6.85
CA GLY A 147 -9.51 -9.86 6.36
C GLY A 147 -9.88 -8.38 6.42
N HIS A 148 -8.93 -7.52 6.09
CA HIS A 148 -9.12 -6.08 6.03
C HIS A 148 -8.70 -5.52 4.67
N ILE A 149 -9.49 -4.57 4.17
CA ILE A 149 -9.09 -3.69 3.08
C ILE A 149 -9.11 -2.24 3.60
N ALA A 150 -8.07 -1.48 3.29
CA ALA A 150 -7.91 -0.11 3.76
C ALA A 150 -7.29 0.77 2.68
N GLY A 151 -7.32 2.08 2.87
CA GLY A 151 -6.61 3.02 2.00
C GLY A 151 -6.38 4.36 2.67
N HIS A 152 -5.47 5.13 2.10
CA HIS A 152 -5.05 6.44 2.60
C HIS A 152 -5.90 7.59 2.03
N ASP A 153 -5.57 8.82 2.43
CA ASP A 153 -6.12 10.11 1.96
C ASP A 153 -7.63 10.30 2.09
N TYR A 154 -8.27 9.54 2.97
CA TYR A 154 -9.72 9.61 3.19
C TYR A 154 -10.21 11.00 3.65
N ILE A 155 -9.43 11.70 4.49
CA ILE A 155 -9.80 13.02 5.00
C ILE A 155 -9.25 14.12 4.09
N SER A 156 -8.10 13.90 3.47
CA SER A 156 -7.37 14.92 2.71
C SER A 156 -7.80 15.04 1.25
N ASP A 157 -8.47 14.02 0.69
CA ASP A 157 -8.91 14.02 -0.70
C ASP A 157 -10.39 13.60 -0.85
N GLU A 158 -11.22 14.55 -1.32
CA GLU A 158 -12.66 14.33 -1.50
C GLU A 158 -12.99 13.22 -2.52
N ARG A 159 -12.11 12.97 -3.48
CA ARG A 159 -12.29 11.91 -4.50
C ARG A 159 -12.11 10.53 -3.89
N VAL A 160 -11.11 10.38 -3.03
CA VAL A 160 -10.87 9.15 -2.24
C VAL A 160 -12.03 8.93 -1.27
N MET A 161 -12.40 9.98 -0.51
CA MET A 161 -13.53 9.94 0.44
C MET A 161 -14.81 9.48 -0.26
N ARG A 162 -15.12 10.07 -1.42
CA ARG A 162 -16.31 9.75 -2.18
C ARG A 162 -16.31 8.29 -2.65
N ALA A 163 -15.21 7.81 -3.24
CA ALA A 163 -15.11 6.45 -3.76
C ALA A 163 -15.28 5.41 -2.63
N ALA A 164 -14.62 5.61 -1.48
CA ALA A 164 -14.74 4.72 -0.33
C ALA A 164 -16.17 4.73 0.26
N ASN A 165 -16.77 5.93 0.43
CA ASN A 165 -18.14 6.03 0.95
C ASN A 165 -19.17 5.37 0.06
N GLU A 166 -19.09 5.56 -1.25
CA GLU A 166 -20.02 4.95 -2.21
C GLU A 166 -19.89 3.43 -2.25
N PHE A 167 -18.66 2.90 -2.23
CA PHE A 167 -18.44 1.45 -2.28
C PHE A 167 -18.87 0.74 -0.99
N PHE A 168 -18.47 1.25 0.16
CA PHE A 168 -18.73 0.60 1.46
C PHE A 168 -20.01 1.09 2.15
N ASN A 169 -20.75 2.02 1.55
CA ASN A 169 -21.93 2.63 2.14
C ASN A 169 -21.66 3.18 3.57
N GLY A 170 -20.47 3.77 3.76
CA GLY A 170 -20.03 4.30 5.06
C GLY A 170 -19.68 3.24 6.12
N SER A 171 -19.65 1.95 5.76
CA SER A 171 -19.39 0.85 6.69
C SER A 171 -17.88 0.55 6.80
N PHE A 172 -17.13 1.48 7.40
CA PHE A 172 -15.70 1.33 7.69
C PHE A 172 -15.26 2.26 8.83
N ASP A 173 -14.10 1.97 9.41
CA ASP A 173 -13.45 2.87 10.38
C ASP A 173 -12.56 3.89 9.67
N GLY A 174 -12.64 5.17 10.09
CA GLY A 174 -11.76 6.25 9.63
C GLY A 174 -10.76 6.64 10.71
N ARG A 175 -9.45 6.40 10.51
CA ARG A 175 -8.37 6.78 11.44
C ARG A 175 -7.12 7.16 10.67
N GLU A 176 -6.32 8.08 11.21
CA GLU A 176 -5.02 8.46 10.64
C GLU A 176 -5.08 8.84 9.14
N ASN A 177 -6.14 9.56 8.72
CA ASN A 177 -6.43 9.85 7.31
C ASN A 177 -6.65 8.60 6.43
N CYS A 178 -6.97 7.45 7.04
CA CYS A 178 -7.29 6.20 6.35
C CYS A 178 -8.75 5.80 6.53
N TRP A 179 -9.29 5.07 5.55
CA TRP A 179 -10.46 4.23 5.69
C TRP A 179 -10.04 2.78 5.87
N CYS A 180 -10.75 2.00 6.66
CA CYS A 180 -10.44 0.59 6.91
C CYS A 180 -11.73 -0.20 7.08
N HIS A 181 -11.96 -1.19 6.20
CA HIS A 181 -13.14 -2.05 6.21
C HIS A 181 -12.75 -3.49 6.54
N PHE A 182 -13.49 -4.09 7.47
CA PHE A 182 -13.36 -5.49 7.85
C PHE A 182 -14.34 -6.36 7.05
N ILE A 183 -13.85 -7.41 6.39
CA ILE A 183 -14.66 -8.33 5.58
C ILE A 183 -15.35 -9.36 6.48
N GLN A 184 -16.68 -9.33 6.56
CA GLN A 184 -17.49 -10.23 7.38
C GLN A 184 -17.75 -11.59 6.71
#